data_4ad31e9d5493d894aa59de502db9b235
#
_entry.id   4ad31e9d5493d894aa59de502db9b235
#
_cell.length_a   1.000
_cell.length_b   1.000
_cell.length_c   1.000
_cell.angle_alpha   90.00
_cell.angle_beta   90.00
_cell.angle_gamma   90.00
#
_symmetry.space_group_name_H-M   'P 1'
#
loop_
_entity.id
_entity.type
_entity.pdbx_description
1 polymer ?
#
loop_
_entity_poly.entity_id
_entity_poly.type
_entity_poly.pdbx_seq_one_letter_code
_entity_poly.pdbx_strand_id
1 'polypeptide(L)'
;MTKKILVFILITSGINSFAQIPPGYYNSATGSGYTLKTQLKSIISNGHVDQGYGALYDAYIDSDNDSFYENDNTVLDIYSENPSGDDSYNYNHNDRTCGNYNSENDCYNREHIFPQGFFNEQLPMRTDIHHVVPTDGYVNNRRANYPFGEVTNDTWMSDNGSKVGQNTFGSYSGVVFEPIDEFKGDIARMLLYFAVRYEDEVTDNSWDNHTITNNPLNGTNNQVYEIWYLQ
;
A
#
# COMPACT_ATOMS: atom_id res chain seq x y z
N MET A 1 37.08 -56.47 9.09
CA MET A 1 36.70 -55.53 8.02
C MET A 1 35.76 -54.46 8.58
N THR A 2 36.29 -53.29 8.90
CA THR A 2 35.54 -52.20 9.52
C THR A 2 35.01 -51.31 8.39
N LYS A 3 33.71 -51.30 8.18
CA LYS A 3 33.06 -50.39 7.21
C LYS A 3 33.07 -48.97 7.75
N LYS A 4 33.81 -48.07 7.12
CA LYS A 4 33.71 -46.61 7.35
C LYS A 4 32.46 -46.07 6.68
N ILE A 5 31.50 -45.59 7.48
CA ILE A 5 30.34 -44.89 7.00
C ILE A 5 30.77 -43.42 6.80
N LEU A 6 30.76 -42.96 5.55
CA LEU A 6 31.01 -41.56 5.21
C LEU A 6 29.67 -40.82 5.31
N VAL A 7 29.52 -39.96 6.33
CA VAL A 7 28.34 -39.10 6.48
C VAL A 7 28.58 -37.83 5.65
N PHE A 8 27.84 -37.66 4.57
CA PHE A 8 27.82 -36.43 3.84
C PHE A 8 26.84 -35.46 4.54
N ILE A 9 27.36 -34.44 5.19
CA ILE A 9 26.56 -33.34 5.71
C ILE A 9 26.30 -32.37 4.51
N LEU A 10 25.08 -32.37 3.98
CA LEU A 10 24.65 -31.40 3.00
C LEU A 10 24.36 -30.10 3.77
N ILE A 11 25.28 -29.15 3.73
CA ILE A 11 25.03 -27.79 4.20
C ILE A 11 24.23 -27.09 3.11
N THR A 12 22.90 -27.06 3.26
CA THR A 12 22.04 -26.16 2.49
C THR A 12 22.20 -24.78 3.07
N SER A 13 23.08 -23.96 2.50
CA SER A 13 23.04 -22.52 2.73
C SER A 13 21.74 -22.01 2.12
N GLY A 14 20.80 -21.63 2.96
CA GLY A 14 19.61 -20.91 2.56
C GLY A 14 20.08 -19.62 1.87
N ILE A 15 19.88 -19.52 0.58
CA ILE A 15 20.07 -18.27 -0.13
C ILE A 15 18.83 -17.45 0.19
N ASN A 16 18.94 -16.52 1.15
CA ASN A 16 17.95 -15.47 1.30
C ASN A 16 18.03 -14.62 0.02
N SER A 17 17.13 -14.87 -0.93
CA SER A 17 16.98 -14.07 -2.12
C SER A 17 16.18 -12.81 -1.74
N PHE A 18 16.87 -11.78 -1.28
CA PHE A 18 16.28 -10.45 -1.28
C PHE A 18 16.09 -10.04 -2.74
N ALA A 19 14.92 -9.51 -3.09
CA ALA A 19 14.68 -8.91 -4.39
C ALA A 19 15.65 -7.72 -4.56
N GLN A 20 16.80 -7.98 -5.17
CA GLN A 20 17.82 -6.98 -5.38
C GLN A 20 17.54 -6.24 -6.69
N ILE A 21 17.47 -4.91 -6.61
CA ILE A 21 17.38 -4.06 -7.80
C ILE A 21 18.53 -4.41 -8.74
N PRO A 22 18.27 -4.72 -10.02
CA PRO A 22 19.32 -5.05 -10.98
C PRO A 22 20.38 -3.94 -11.05
N PRO A 23 21.67 -4.30 -11.12
CA PRO A 23 22.74 -3.30 -11.28
C PRO A 23 22.45 -2.38 -12.46
N GLY A 24 22.52 -1.07 -12.24
CA GLY A 24 22.28 -0.09 -13.29
C GLY A 24 20.82 0.24 -13.58
N TYR A 25 19.87 -0.33 -12.85
CA TYR A 25 18.43 -0.10 -13.07
C TYR A 25 18.08 1.40 -13.11
N TYR A 26 18.67 2.21 -12.25
CA TYR A 26 18.43 3.64 -12.17
C TYR A 26 19.50 4.51 -12.87
N ASN A 27 20.38 3.97 -13.71
CA ASN A 27 21.48 4.72 -14.33
C ASN A 27 21.02 5.89 -15.21
N SER A 28 19.80 5.85 -15.75
CA SER A 28 19.22 6.93 -16.54
C SER A 28 18.56 8.04 -15.69
N ALA A 29 18.43 7.84 -14.36
CA ALA A 29 17.86 8.81 -13.44
C ALA A 29 18.95 9.79 -12.97
N THR A 30 19.37 10.73 -13.83
CA THR A 30 20.49 11.64 -13.60
C THR A 30 20.07 13.09 -13.32
N GLY A 31 18.77 13.38 -13.43
CA GLY A 31 18.21 14.70 -13.23
C GLY A 31 17.98 15.06 -11.76
N SER A 32 17.26 16.15 -11.54
CA SER A 32 16.80 16.59 -10.24
C SER A 32 15.39 17.15 -10.33
N GLY A 33 14.66 17.24 -9.20
CA GLY A 33 13.30 17.77 -9.14
C GLY A 33 12.36 17.01 -10.10
N TYR A 34 11.53 17.72 -10.85
CA TYR A 34 10.57 17.13 -11.78
C TYR A 34 11.23 16.34 -12.92
N THR A 35 12.44 16.74 -13.37
CA THR A 35 13.17 15.93 -14.37
C THR A 35 13.51 14.54 -13.83
N LEU A 36 13.96 14.44 -12.60
CA LEU A 36 14.21 13.15 -11.95
C LEU A 36 12.92 12.35 -11.80
N LYS A 37 11.82 12.99 -11.40
CA LYS A 37 10.51 12.34 -11.29
C LYS A 37 10.09 11.67 -12.61
N THR A 38 10.15 12.40 -13.73
CA THR A 38 9.81 11.86 -15.06
C THR A 38 10.76 10.72 -15.49
N GLN A 39 12.05 10.82 -15.16
CA GLN A 39 13.00 9.75 -15.43
C GLN A 39 12.68 8.48 -14.62
N LEU A 40 12.36 8.63 -13.34
CA LEU A 40 11.95 7.52 -12.48
C LEU A 40 10.65 6.89 -13.00
N LYS A 41 9.65 7.70 -13.35
CA LYS A 41 8.41 7.21 -13.97
C LYS A 41 8.71 6.34 -15.19
N SER A 42 9.58 6.79 -16.09
CA SER A 42 9.94 6.04 -17.29
C SER A 42 10.59 4.70 -16.98
N ILE A 43 11.44 4.64 -15.93
CA ILE A 43 12.11 3.42 -15.48
C ILE A 43 11.10 2.42 -14.89
N ILE A 44 10.31 2.85 -13.92
CA ILE A 44 9.40 1.96 -13.18
C ILE A 44 8.15 1.56 -13.98
N SER A 45 7.88 2.27 -15.09
CA SER A 45 6.80 1.90 -16.01
C SER A 45 7.21 0.87 -17.05
N ASN A 46 8.51 0.72 -17.28
CA ASN A 46 9.01 -0.17 -18.31
C ASN A 46 8.81 -1.64 -17.95
N GLY A 47 8.15 -2.38 -18.84
CA GLY A 47 7.89 -3.81 -18.62
C GLY A 47 6.68 -4.10 -17.72
N HIS A 48 5.87 -3.10 -17.34
CA HIS A 48 4.64 -3.34 -16.61
C HIS A 48 3.70 -4.28 -17.39
N VAL A 49 3.14 -5.26 -16.68
CA VAL A 49 2.14 -6.20 -17.20
C VAL A 49 0.99 -6.25 -16.21
N ASP A 50 -0.19 -5.82 -16.63
CA ASP A 50 -1.40 -5.97 -15.85
C ASP A 50 -1.83 -7.44 -15.81
N GLN A 51 -1.86 -8.03 -14.61
CA GLN A 51 -2.30 -9.40 -14.37
C GLN A 51 -3.80 -9.48 -14.05
N GLY A 52 -4.48 -8.35 -14.01
CA GLY A 52 -5.89 -8.23 -13.67
C GLY A 52 -6.18 -8.17 -12.18
N TYR A 53 -7.32 -7.61 -11.86
CA TYR A 53 -7.70 -7.27 -10.48
C TYR A 53 -7.81 -8.49 -9.55
N GLY A 54 -8.23 -9.66 -10.07
CA GLY A 54 -8.30 -10.91 -9.30
C GLY A 54 -6.93 -11.44 -8.88
N ALA A 55 -5.91 -11.24 -9.70
CA ALA A 55 -4.57 -11.76 -9.46
C ALA A 55 -3.85 -11.10 -8.27
N LEU A 56 -4.34 -9.97 -7.77
CA LEU A 56 -3.79 -9.32 -6.58
C LEU A 56 -3.80 -10.25 -5.36
N TYR A 57 -4.86 -11.02 -5.16
CA TYR A 57 -4.92 -11.94 -4.01
C TYR A 57 -3.84 -13.03 -4.06
N ASP A 58 -3.51 -13.54 -5.25
CA ASP A 58 -2.43 -14.50 -5.41
C ASP A 58 -1.04 -13.83 -5.23
N ALA A 59 -0.91 -12.60 -5.69
CA ALA A 59 0.33 -11.83 -5.56
C ALA A 59 0.64 -11.48 -4.09
N TYR A 60 -0.35 -11.27 -3.26
CA TYR A 60 -0.18 -10.99 -1.82
C TYR A 60 0.48 -12.14 -1.06
N ILE A 61 0.45 -13.37 -1.57
CA ILE A 61 1.18 -14.51 -0.98
C ILE A 61 2.69 -14.22 -0.89
N ASP A 62 3.21 -13.49 -1.89
CA ASP A 62 4.64 -13.17 -1.97
C ASP A 62 4.96 -11.75 -1.47
N SER A 63 4.05 -10.77 -1.69
CA SER A 63 4.32 -9.36 -1.39
C SER A 63 3.87 -8.91 0.00
N ASP A 64 2.80 -9.52 0.52
CA ASP A 64 2.15 -9.11 1.77
C ASP A 64 1.94 -10.33 2.68
N ASN A 65 2.95 -11.19 2.75
CA ASN A 65 2.99 -12.28 3.70
C ASN A 65 3.65 -11.81 5.00
N ASP A 66 3.02 -12.05 6.14
CA ASP A 66 3.65 -11.74 7.42
C ASP A 66 4.84 -12.66 7.68
N SER A 67 6.00 -12.14 7.35
CA SER A 67 7.30 -12.76 7.56
C SER A 67 8.20 -11.94 8.49
N PHE A 68 7.66 -10.84 9.03
CA PHE A 68 8.44 -9.87 9.79
C PHE A 68 8.00 -9.75 11.25
N TYR A 69 6.69 -9.73 11.53
CA TYR A 69 6.15 -9.61 12.89
C TYR A 69 6.02 -10.99 13.55
N GLU A 70 4.88 -11.67 13.42
CA GLU A 70 4.67 -13.01 13.98
C GLU A 70 5.37 -14.10 13.16
N ASN A 71 5.64 -13.84 11.88
CA ASN A 71 6.24 -14.80 10.93
C ASN A 71 5.42 -16.10 10.84
N ASP A 72 4.11 -15.96 10.75
CA ASP A 72 3.15 -17.05 10.81
C ASP A 72 2.54 -17.41 9.43
N ASN A 73 2.97 -16.72 8.38
CA ASN A 73 2.52 -16.87 6.99
C ASN A 73 1.05 -16.46 6.77
N THR A 74 0.51 -15.60 7.60
CA THR A 74 -0.77 -14.95 7.35
C THR A 74 -0.61 -13.72 6.44
N VAL A 75 -1.70 -13.09 6.09
CA VAL A 75 -1.70 -11.82 5.36
C VAL A 75 -1.17 -10.72 6.26
N LEU A 76 -0.14 -10.00 5.83
CA LEU A 76 0.26 -8.76 6.48
C LEU A 76 -0.77 -7.67 6.16
N ASP A 77 -1.69 -7.47 7.10
CA ASP A 77 -2.76 -6.48 7.01
C ASP A 77 -2.40 -5.24 7.84
N ILE A 78 -2.04 -4.15 7.19
CA ILE A 78 -1.63 -2.91 7.85
C ILE A 78 -2.72 -2.27 8.73
N TYR A 79 -3.96 -2.76 8.65
CA TYR A 79 -5.10 -2.26 9.44
C TYR A 79 -5.51 -3.19 10.59
N SER A 80 -4.90 -4.39 10.71
CA SER A 80 -5.10 -5.30 11.85
C SER A 80 -3.81 -5.65 12.59
N GLU A 81 -2.66 -5.49 11.97
CA GLU A 81 -1.33 -5.78 12.50
C GLU A 81 -1.06 -5.08 13.83
N ASN A 82 -0.50 -5.82 14.79
CA ASN A 82 -0.02 -5.32 16.07
C ASN A 82 1.51 -5.52 16.22
N PRO A 83 2.32 -4.54 15.85
CA PRO A 83 3.78 -4.66 15.84
C PRO A 83 4.45 -5.00 17.18
N SER A 84 3.67 -4.98 18.26
CA SER A 84 4.17 -5.18 19.64
C SER A 84 3.70 -6.47 20.30
N GLY A 85 2.94 -7.30 19.60
CA GLY A 85 2.36 -8.52 20.16
C GLY A 85 1.43 -9.20 19.18
N ASP A 86 0.72 -10.22 19.62
CA ASP A 86 -0.20 -10.97 18.77
C ASP A 86 -1.31 -10.06 18.20
N ASP A 87 -1.63 -10.25 16.94
CA ASP A 87 -2.76 -9.61 16.28
C ASP A 87 -4.09 -9.96 16.95
N SER A 88 -5.03 -9.02 16.98
CA SER A 88 -6.39 -9.28 17.45
C SER A 88 -7.08 -10.34 16.59
N TYR A 89 -6.75 -10.38 15.31
CA TYR A 89 -7.18 -11.36 14.32
C TYR A 89 -6.26 -11.28 13.10
N ASN A 90 -6.20 -12.36 12.33
CA ASN A 90 -5.44 -12.44 11.09
C ASN A 90 -6.20 -13.19 9.99
N TYR A 91 -5.70 -13.13 8.77
CA TYR A 91 -6.27 -13.78 7.60
C TYR A 91 -5.26 -14.72 6.95
N ASN A 92 -5.71 -15.93 6.59
CA ASN A 92 -4.91 -16.76 5.69
C ASN A 92 -5.06 -16.25 4.25
N HIS A 93 -4.00 -16.38 3.46
CA HIS A 93 -4.04 -16.03 2.05
C HIS A 93 -5.16 -16.76 1.30
N ASN A 94 -5.89 -16.02 0.47
CA ASN A 94 -7.03 -16.52 -0.32
C ASN A 94 -8.20 -17.07 0.51
N ASP A 95 -8.21 -16.86 1.83
CA ASP A 95 -9.34 -17.23 2.69
C ASP A 95 -10.05 -15.99 3.20
N ARG A 96 -11.37 -16.03 3.31
CA ARG A 96 -12.21 -14.91 3.75
C ARG A 96 -12.00 -13.60 2.95
N THR A 97 -11.78 -13.70 1.64
CA THR A 97 -11.79 -12.53 0.75
C THR A 97 -13.24 -12.12 0.46
N CYS A 98 -13.57 -10.83 0.58
CA CYS A 98 -14.95 -10.41 0.36
C CYS A 98 -15.15 -8.93 0.00
N GLY A 99 -16.42 -8.61 -0.36
CA GLY A 99 -16.92 -7.23 -0.48
C GLY A 99 -18.07 -6.92 0.49
N ASN A 100 -18.47 -7.87 1.35
CA ASN A 100 -19.55 -7.71 2.32
C ASN A 100 -19.05 -8.06 3.72
N TYR A 101 -19.13 -7.12 4.62
CA TYR A 101 -18.66 -7.20 6.01
C TYR A 101 -19.56 -6.37 6.91
N ASN A 102 -19.59 -6.68 8.19
CA ASN A 102 -20.34 -5.96 9.21
C ASN A 102 -19.43 -5.48 10.36
N SER A 103 -18.29 -6.12 10.54
CA SER A 103 -17.31 -5.84 11.60
C SER A 103 -15.90 -6.18 11.13
N GLU A 104 -14.92 -5.73 11.91
CA GLU A 104 -13.54 -6.22 11.80
C GLU A 104 -13.51 -7.74 11.95
N ASN A 105 -12.51 -8.40 11.37
CA ASN A 105 -12.35 -9.84 11.33
C ASN A 105 -13.38 -10.61 10.46
N ASP A 106 -14.25 -9.94 9.73
CA ASP A 106 -15.17 -10.66 8.82
C ASP A 106 -14.43 -11.18 7.59
N CYS A 107 -13.66 -10.34 6.95
CA CYS A 107 -12.88 -10.67 5.75
C CYS A 107 -11.93 -9.55 5.36
N TYR A 108 -10.96 -9.87 4.50
CA TYR A 108 -10.09 -8.84 3.91
C TYR A 108 -10.41 -8.57 2.45
N ASN A 109 -10.05 -7.38 2.00
CA ASN A 109 -10.19 -6.99 0.61
C ASN A 109 -8.95 -6.19 0.13
N ARG A 110 -9.09 -5.46 -0.96
CA ARG A 110 -8.01 -4.71 -1.61
C ARG A 110 -8.19 -3.24 -1.31
N GLU A 111 -7.33 -2.72 -0.45
CA GLU A 111 -7.26 -1.31 -0.14
C GLU A 111 -6.46 -0.58 -1.21
N HIS A 112 -7.04 0.47 -1.77
CA HIS A 112 -6.34 1.41 -2.63
C HIS A 112 -5.84 2.58 -1.79
N ILE A 113 -4.56 2.57 -1.43
CA ILE A 113 -3.94 3.63 -0.60
C ILE A 113 -4.21 5.01 -1.24
N PHE A 114 -4.05 5.13 -2.55
CA PHE A 114 -4.64 6.21 -3.32
C PHE A 114 -6.03 5.78 -3.81
N PRO A 115 -7.13 6.40 -3.31
CA PRO A 115 -8.48 5.88 -3.52
C PRO A 115 -8.87 5.72 -4.97
N GLN A 116 -9.36 4.54 -5.36
CA GLN A 116 -9.70 4.23 -6.75
C GLN A 116 -10.82 5.11 -7.33
N GLY A 117 -11.66 5.70 -6.50
CA GLY A 117 -12.70 6.63 -6.92
C GLY A 117 -12.14 7.92 -7.53
N PHE A 118 -10.92 8.32 -7.18
CA PHE A 118 -10.31 9.53 -7.69
C PHE A 118 -9.77 9.38 -9.12
N PHE A 119 -9.49 8.15 -9.55
CA PHE A 119 -9.09 7.83 -10.92
C PHE A 119 -10.12 6.96 -11.67
N ASN A 120 -11.39 6.98 -11.22
CA ASN A 120 -12.50 6.27 -11.86
C ASN A 120 -12.24 4.77 -12.09
N GLU A 121 -11.52 4.12 -11.17
CA GLU A 121 -11.15 2.69 -11.22
C GLU A 121 -10.38 2.30 -12.49
N GLN A 122 -9.70 3.24 -13.13
CA GLN A 122 -9.00 2.97 -14.38
C GLN A 122 -7.75 2.13 -14.17
N LEU A 123 -7.41 1.35 -15.20
CA LEU A 123 -6.16 0.61 -15.31
C LEU A 123 -5.05 1.53 -15.85
N PRO A 124 -3.79 1.27 -15.47
CA PRO A 124 -3.33 0.17 -14.63
C PRO A 124 -3.38 0.48 -13.11
N MET A 125 -3.79 1.67 -12.68
CA MET A 125 -3.78 2.10 -11.28
C MET A 125 -4.56 1.14 -10.37
N ARG A 126 -5.72 0.62 -10.85
CA ARG A 126 -6.59 -0.26 -10.07
C ARG A 126 -5.96 -1.61 -9.72
N THR A 127 -4.96 -2.04 -10.48
CA THR A 127 -4.34 -3.38 -10.35
C THR A 127 -2.89 -3.34 -9.93
N ASP A 128 -2.39 -2.16 -9.53
CA ASP A 128 -0.99 -1.96 -9.19
C ASP A 128 -0.72 -2.30 -7.72
N ILE A 129 -0.10 -3.44 -7.50
CA ILE A 129 0.25 -3.99 -6.18
C ILE A 129 1.13 -3.06 -5.32
N HIS A 130 1.84 -2.09 -5.91
CA HIS A 130 2.68 -1.17 -5.16
C HIS A 130 1.91 -0.10 -4.37
N HIS A 131 0.60 -0.03 -4.53
CA HIS A 131 -0.28 0.82 -3.72
C HIS A 131 -1.65 0.20 -3.46
N VAL A 132 -1.88 -1.04 -3.91
CA VAL A 132 -3.11 -1.78 -3.64
C VAL A 132 -2.74 -2.96 -2.75
N VAL A 133 -3.08 -2.88 -1.48
CA VAL A 133 -2.66 -3.82 -0.43
C VAL A 133 -3.84 -4.56 0.19
N PRO A 134 -3.62 -5.74 0.78
CA PRO A 134 -4.68 -6.45 1.48
C PRO A 134 -4.94 -5.78 2.84
N THR A 135 -6.20 -5.53 3.16
CA THR A 135 -6.59 -5.02 4.48
C THR A 135 -7.96 -5.53 4.90
N ASP A 136 -8.23 -5.52 6.19
CA ASP A 136 -9.58 -5.74 6.72
C ASP A 136 -10.61 -4.90 5.96
N GLY A 137 -11.67 -5.57 5.48
CA GLY A 137 -12.66 -4.92 4.64
C GLY A 137 -13.50 -3.87 5.36
N TYR A 138 -13.75 -4.08 6.66
CA TYR A 138 -14.50 -3.12 7.47
C TYR A 138 -13.68 -1.89 7.77
N VAL A 139 -12.41 -2.04 8.14
CA VAL A 139 -11.48 -0.91 8.38
C VAL A 139 -11.26 -0.12 7.10
N ASN A 140 -11.05 -0.80 5.96
CA ASN A 140 -10.98 -0.16 4.64
C ASN A 140 -12.24 0.69 4.36
N ASN A 141 -13.43 0.16 4.64
CA ASN A 141 -14.66 0.93 4.50
C ASN A 141 -14.72 2.14 5.44
N ARG A 142 -14.22 2.02 6.67
CA ARG A 142 -14.13 3.15 7.61
C ARG A 142 -13.16 4.22 7.15
N ARG A 143 -12.03 3.80 6.57
CA ARG A 143 -11.09 4.71 5.93
C ARG A 143 -11.73 5.45 4.76
N ALA A 144 -12.61 4.79 4.00
CA ALA A 144 -13.29 5.38 2.85
C ALA A 144 -12.31 6.04 1.86
N ASN A 145 -12.57 7.30 1.48
CA ASN A 145 -11.66 8.10 0.64
C ASN A 145 -10.97 9.23 1.44
N TYR A 146 -10.96 9.11 2.77
CA TYR A 146 -10.33 10.15 3.58
C TYR A 146 -8.82 10.19 3.33
N PRO A 147 -8.21 11.39 3.28
CA PRO A 147 -6.77 11.52 3.30
C PRO A 147 -6.17 10.90 4.57
N PHE A 148 -4.91 10.54 4.52
CA PHE A 148 -4.17 10.19 5.72
C PHE A 148 -3.76 11.45 6.47
N GLY A 149 -3.79 11.42 7.82
CA GLY A 149 -3.44 12.57 8.64
C GLY A 149 -3.38 12.19 10.12
N GLU A 150 -3.34 13.17 11.00
CA GLU A 150 -3.26 12.97 12.46
C GLU A 150 -4.58 13.31 13.14
N VAL A 151 -5.04 12.44 14.04
CA VAL A 151 -6.32 12.52 14.72
C VAL A 151 -6.11 12.66 16.23
N THR A 152 -6.59 13.75 16.83
CA THR A 152 -6.58 13.91 18.28
C THR A 152 -7.90 13.44 18.92
N ASN A 153 -9.03 13.68 18.25
CA ASN A 153 -10.35 13.27 18.71
C ASN A 153 -10.96 12.36 17.67
N ASP A 154 -10.82 11.06 17.89
CA ASP A 154 -11.36 10.05 17.00
C ASP A 154 -12.88 9.96 17.11
N THR A 155 -13.52 9.75 15.98
CA THR A 155 -14.94 9.38 15.89
C THR A 155 -15.11 7.87 15.75
N TRP A 156 -14.03 7.18 15.38
CA TRP A 156 -13.94 5.75 15.29
C TRP A 156 -12.47 5.30 15.39
N MET A 157 -12.24 4.15 16.00
CA MET A 157 -10.92 3.51 16.12
C MET A 157 -11.05 2.02 15.85
N SER A 158 -10.09 1.45 15.11
CA SER A 158 -9.96 0.02 14.84
C SER A 158 -9.32 -0.71 16.01
N ASP A 159 -9.39 -2.03 15.99
CA ASP A 159 -8.78 -2.89 17.00
C ASP A 159 -7.24 -2.72 17.08
N ASN A 160 -6.56 -2.43 15.96
CA ASN A 160 -5.12 -2.15 15.98
C ASN A 160 -4.77 -0.71 16.39
N GLY A 161 -5.76 0.17 16.55
CA GLY A 161 -5.55 1.55 16.97
C GLY A 161 -5.51 2.59 15.85
N SER A 162 -5.74 2.19 14.58
CA SER A 162 -5.96 3.15 13.50
C SER A 162 -7.25 3.95 13.73
N LYS A 163 -7.31 5.20 13.29
CA LYS A 163 -8.38 6.13 13.69
C LYS A 163 -9.00 6.87 12.52
N VAL A 164 -10.27 7.20 12.66
CA VAL A 164 -10.97 8.19 11.83
C VAL A 164 -11.37 9.36 12.70
N GLY A 165 -11.08 10.57 12.27
CA GLY A 165 -11.47 11.77 13.02
C GLY A 165 -11.05 13.06 12.35
N GLN A 166 -11.21 14.15 13.06
CA GLN A 166 -10.83 15.48 12.57
C GLN A 166 -9.31 15.60 12.52
N ASN A 167 -8.78 16.07 11.37
CA ASN A 167 -7.34 16.33 11.23
C ASN A 167 -6.89 17.45 12.15
N THR A 168 -5.74 17.26 12.78
CA THR A 168 -5.15 18.23 13.72
C THR A 168 -3.77 18.73 13.30
N PHE A 169 -3.28 18.25 12.16
CA PHE A 169 -1.97 18.63 11.65
C PHE A 169 -2.09 19.37 10.30
N GLY A 170 -1.21 20.33 10.09
CA GLY A 170 -1.18 21.10 8.84
C GLY A 170 -2.38 22.05 8.67
N SER A 171 -2.71 22.37 7.43
CA SER A 171 -3.77 23.34 7.09
C SER A 171 -5.10 22.70 6.68
N TYR A 172 -5.14 21.40 6.45
CA TYR A 172 -6.37 20.68 6.15
C TYR A 172 -7.18 20.45 7.41
N SER A 173 -8.45 20.86 7.40
CA SER A 173 -9.35 20.77 8.56
C SER A 173 -10.48 19.75 8.39
N GLY A 174 -10.37 18.86 7.41
CA GLY A 174 -11.36 17.80 7.16
C GLY A 174 -11.16 16.55 8.00
N VAL A 175 -11.99 15.54 7.77
CA VAL A 175 -11.84 14.21 8.34
C VAL A 175 -10.69 13.49 7.65
N VAL A 176 -9.87 12.78 8.43
CA VAL A 176 -8.72 11.98 7.97
C VAL A 176 -8.77 10.58 8.57
N PHE A 177 -7.99 9.69 7.99
CA PHE A 177 -7.66 8.41 8.58
C PHE A 177 -6.21 8.45 9.06
N GLU A 178 -5.99 8.09 10.32
CA GLU A 178 -4.66 7.93 10.91
C GLU A 178 -4.34 6.46 11.10
N PRO A 179 -3.44 5.88 10.31
CA PRO A 179 -2.93 4.54 10.56
C PRO A 179 -2.04 4.54 11.80
N ILE A 180 -1.76 3.38 12.37
CA ILE A 180 -0.76 3.27 13.43
C ILE A 180 0.61 3.74 12.93
N ASP A 181 1.45 4.21 13.85
CA ASP A 181 2.75 4.85 13.50
C ASP A 181 3.66 3.96 12.66
N GLU A 182 3.61 2.64 12.89
CA GLU A 182 4.41 1.64 12.18
C GLU A 182 4.26 1.75 10.65
N PHE A 183 3.03 1.91 10.15
CA PHE A 183 2.75 1.90 8.71
C PHE A 183 2.66 3.29 8.06
N LYS A 184 2.82 4.38 8.83
CA LYS A 184 2.79 5.75 8.25
C LYS A 184 3.85 5.94 7.17
N GLY A 185 5.05 5.38 7.40
CA GLY A 185 6.14 5.45 6.43
C GLY A 185 5.89 4.65 5.15
N ASP A 186 5.29 3.47 5.27
CA ASP A 186 4.95 2.62 4.12
C ASP A 186 3.86 3.26 3.27
N ILE A 187 2.81 3.75 3.90
CA ILE A 187 1.73 4.49 3.23
C ILE A 187 2.28 5.72 2.51
N ALA A 188 3.16 6.49 3.15
CA ALA A 188 3.79 7.65 2.51
C ALA A 188 4.62 7.25 1.26
N ARG A 189 5.35 6.12 1.32
CA ARG A 189 6.09 5.59 0.16
C ARG A 189 5.17 5.16 -0.97
N MET A 190 4.03 4.51 -0.66
CA MET A 190 3.02 4.12 -1.65
C MET A 190 2.40 5.33 -2.35
N LEU A 191 2.09 6.39 -1.60
CA LEU A 191 1.58 7.65 -2.16
C LEU A 191 2.61 8.36 -3.03
N LEU A 192 3.89 8.41 -2.60
CA LEU A 192 4.98 8.96 -3.40
C LEU A 192 5.22 8.13 -4.67
N TYR A 193 5.15 6.79 -4.56
CA TYR A 193 5.20 5.91 -5.72
C TYR A 193 4.09 6.23 -6.71
N PHE A 194 2.85 6.35 -6.26
CA PHE A 194 1.71 6.68 -7.11
C PHE A 194 1.92 8.02 -7.84
N ALA A 195 2.38 9.05 -7.12
CA ALA A 195 2.66 10.36 -7.70
C ALA A 195 3.78 10.33 -8.76
N VAL A 196 4.74 9.42 -8.64
CA VAL A 196 5.81 9.23 -9.62
C VAL A 196 5.32 8.36 -10.78
N ARG A 197 4.75 7.20 -10.49
CA ARG A 197 4.36 6.19 -11.48
C ARG A 197 3.31 6.70 -12.45
N TYR A 198 2.38 7.49 -11.94
CA TYR A 198 1.21 8.02 -12.64
C TYR A 198 1.30 9.54 -12.85
N GLU A 199 2.52 10.04 -13.09
CA GLU A 199 2.78 11.46 -13.28
C GLU A 199 1.92 12.10 -14.37
N ASP A 200 1.71 11.41 -15.49
CA ASP A 200 0.93 11.93 -16.61
C ASP A 200 -0.57 11.95 -16.26
N GLU A 201 -1.04 10.92 -15.58
CA GLU A 201 -2.42 10.76 -15.14
C GLU A 201 -2.79 11.77 -14.05
N VAL A 202 -1.88 12.09 -13.14
CA VAL A 202 -2.07 13.11 -12.10
C VAL A 202 -2.27 14.50 -12.70
N THR A 203 -1.68 14.76 -13.86
CA THR A 203 -1.80 16.04 -14.56
C THR A 203 -2.89 16.08 -15.63
N ASP A 204 -3.40 14.93 -16.03
CA ASP A 204 -4.52 14.80 -16.97
C ASP A 204 -5.85 14.74 -16.21
N ASN A 205 -6.60 15.81 -16.26
CA ASN A 205 -7.91 15.91 -15.61
C ASN A 205 -9.01 15.07 -16.29
N SER A 206 -8.67 14.24 -17.25
CA SER A 206 -9.67 13.46 -18.02
C SER A 206 -10.33 12.36 -17.20
N TRP A 207 -9.65 11.83 -16.18
CA TRP A 207 -10.14 10.78 -15.30
C TRP A 207 -10.27 11.22 -13.84
N ASP A 208 -9.82 12.41 -13.54
CA ASP A 208 -9.95 13.02 -12.22
C ASP A 208 -11.43 13.30 -11.92
N ASN A 209 -11.90 12.86 -10.75
CA ASN A 209 -13.26 13.12 -10.30
C ASN A 209 -13.32 14.44 -9.54
N HIS A 210 -13.34 15.55 -10.26
CA HIS A 210 -13.41 16.92 -9.70
C HIS A 210 -14.61 17.19 -8.80
N THR A 211 -15.62 16.33 -8.80
CA THR A 211 -16.82 16.53 -7.99
C THR A 211 -16.64 16.08 -6.54
N ILE A 212 -15.59 15.34 -6.24
CA ILE A 212 -15.28 14.89 -4.88
C ILE A 212 -14.50 15.99 -4.15
N THR A 213 -15.08 16.53 -3.10
CA THR A 213 -14.54 17.68 -2.36
C THR A 213 -13.13 17.43 -1.77
N ASN A 214 -12.80 16.18 -1.50
CA ASN A 214 -11.50 15.76 -0.93
C ASN A 214 -10.60 15.08 -1.96
N ASN A 215 -10.84 15.30 -3.25
CA ASN A 215 -9.96 14.74 -4.27
C ASN A 215 -8.57 15.36 -4.15
N PRO A 216 -7.52 14.56 -3.86
CA PRO A 216 -6.17 15.09 -3.66
C PRO A 216 -5.55 15.68 -4.93
N LEU A 217 -6.15 15.44 -6.10
CA LEU A 217 -5.70 15.97 -7.38
C LEU A 217 -6.38 17.31 -7.74
N ASN A 218 -7.44 17.67 -7.01
CA ASN A 218 -8.19 18.88 -7.31
C ASN A 218 -7.33 20.13 -7.10
N GLY A 219 -7.19 20.92 -8.15
CA GLY A 219 -6.39 22.16 -8.12
C GLY A 219 -4.88 21.97 -8.24
N THR A 220 -4.36 20.75 -8.40
CA THR A 220 -2.92 20.52 -8.54
C THR A 220 -2.42 20.92 -9.93
N ASN A 221 -1.78 22.09 -10.01
CA ASN A 221 -1.04 22.48 -11.21
C ASN A 221 0.43 22.06 -11.18
N ASN A 222 0.89 21.43 -10.07
CA ASN A 222 2.29 21.17 -9.78
C ASN A 222 2.65 19.68 -9.69
N GLN A 223 1.80 18.78 -10.16
CA GLN A 223 2.05 17.33 -10.12
C GLN A 223 2.26 16.77 -8.69
N VAL A 224 1.63 17.40 -7.72
CA VAL A 224 1.58 17.01 -6.31
C VAL A 224 0.14 17.03 -5.82
N TYR A 225 -0.15 16.29 -4.77
CA TYR A 225 -1.48 16.24 -4.19
C TYR A 225 -1.71 17.47 -3.30
N GLU A 226 -2.57 18.40 -3.72
CA GLU A 226 -2.77 19.64 -2.99
C GLU A 226 -3.23 19.41 -1.56
N ILE A 227 -4.31 18.65 -1.35
CA ILE A 227 -4.84 18.39 -0.03
C ILE A 227 -3.87 17.56 0.82
N TRP A 228 -3.27 16.54 0.24
CA TRP A 228 -2.38 15.62 0.94
C TRP A 228 -0.96 16.17 1.13
N TYR A 229 -0.58 17.13 0.31
CA TYR A 229 0.69 17.86 0.47
C TYR A 229 0.64 18.88 1.62
N LEU A 230 -0.53 19.42 1.92
CA LEU A 230 -0.73 20.41 2.98
C LEU A 230 -0.91 19.77 4.38
N GLN A 231 -0.84 18.47 4.47
CA GLN A 231 -0.82 17.68 5.70
C GLN A 231 0.62 17.15 6.03
#